data_f42d099e8b6727dfee69eaea4e4007c0
#
_entry.id   f42d099e8b6727dfee69eaea4e4007c0
#
_cell.length_a   1.000
_cell.length_b   1.000
_cell.length_c   1.000
_cell.angle_alpha   90.00
_cell.angle_beta   90.00
_cell.angle_gamma   90.00
#
_symmetry.space_group_name_H-M   'P 1'
#
loop_
_entity.id
_entity.type
_entity.pdbx_description
1 polymer ?
#
loop_
_entity_poly.entity_id
_entity_poly.type
_entity_poly.pdbx_seq_one_letter_code
_entity_poly.pdbx_strand_id
1 'polypeptide(L)'
;ETKNDEPRSVPLAGHAFELMMERSKVPRIDTDLVFPSPKNPQNHFDFRRPFQIALKTAQIEDFRWHDLRHCAASYLVMAGVDMRTVAEILGHKTIQMTQRYAHLSPEHLKDAVAKMNHKIFG
;
A
#
# COMPACT_ATOMS: atom_id res chain seq x y z
N GLU A 1 -14.71 1.60 -0.59
CA GLU A 1 -14.85 3.06 -0.42
C GLU A 1 -13.55 3.65 0.09
N THR A 2 -12.98 4.56 -0.68
CA THR A 2 -11.91 5.39 -0.18
C THR A 2 -12.55 6.54 0.60
N LYS A 3 -12.03 6.83 1.79
CA LYS A 3 -12.54 7.93 2.64
C LYS A 3 -12.56 9.29 1.94
N ASN A 4 -12.01 9.39 0.75
CA ASN A 4 -11.80 10.65 0.06
C ASN A 4 -12.64 10.82 -1.21
N ASP A 5 -13.34 9.80 -1.66
CA ASP A 5 -14.14 9.76 -2.90
C ASP A 5 -13.45 10.39 -4.13
N GLU A 6 -12.15 10.64 -4.06
CA GLU A 6 -11.37 11.19 -5.16
C GLU A 6 -10.70 10.06 -5.94
N PRO A 7 -10.91 10.01 -7.26
CA PRO A 7 -10.22 9.03 -8.09
C PRO A 7 -8.72 9.33 -8.08
N ARG A 8 -7.91 8.27 -8.03
CA ARG A 8 -6.47 8.39 -8.18
C ARG A 8 -5.94 7.27 -9.05
N SER A 9 -4.84 7.56 -9.73
CA SER A 9 -4.14 6.58 -10.55
C SER A 9 -2.85 6.20 -9.86
N VAL A 10 -2.63 4.90 -9.72
CA VAL A 10 -1.38 4.37 -9.20
C VAL A 10 -0.73 3.54 -10.30
N PRO A 11 0.50 3.90 -10.73
CA PRO A 11 1.21 3.10 -11.72
C PRO A 11 1.48 1.70 -11.19
N LEU A 12 1.36 0.72 -12.05
CA LEU A 12 1.69 -0.67 -11.74
C LEU A 12 3.08 -0.98 -12.28
N ALA A 13 3.87 -1.68 -11.49
CA ALA A 13 5.22 -2.09 -11.87
C ALA A 13 5.50 -3.51 -11.38
N GLY A 14 6.43 -4.19 -12.05
CA GLY A 14 6.91 -5.49 -11.65
C GLY A 14 5.80 -6.53 -11.52
N HIS A 15 5.79 -7.23 -10.40
CA HIS A 15 4.88 -8.34 -10.18
C HIS A 15 3.41 -7.97 -10.28
N ALA A 16 3.03 -6.82 -9.71
CA ALA A 16 1.64 -6.35 -9.78
C ALA A 16 1.22 -6.08 -11.23
N PHE A 17 2.10 -5.47 -12.03
CA PHE A 17 1.86 -5.22 -13.44
C PHE A 17 1.67 -6.54 -14.20
N GLU A 18 2.52 -7.52 -13.96
CA GLU A 18 2.44 -8.84 -14.62
C GLU A 18 1.12 -9.54 -14.30
N LEU A 19 0.70 -9.54 -13.02
CA LEU A 19 -0.55 -10.14 -12.61
C LEU A 19 -1.76 -9.48 -13.28
N MET A 20 -1.76 -8.16 -13.36
CA MET A 20 -2.86 -7.42 -13.98
C MET A 20 -2.88 -7.63 -15.50
N MET A 21 -1.72 -7.73 -16.14
CA MET A 21 -1.64 -8.04 -17.57
C MET A 21 -2.21 -9.44 -17.86
N GLU A 22 -1.85 -10.43 -17.05
CA GLU A 22 -2.42 -11.78 -17.18
C GLU A 22 -3.94 -11.74 -17.05
N ARG A 23 -4.44 -11.01 -16.08
CA ARG A 23 -5.87 -10.89 -15.86
C ARG A 23 -6.57 -10.20 -17.02
N SER A 24 -5.94 -9.21 -17.66
CA SER A 24 -6.50 -8.47 -18.78
C SER A 24 -6.65 -9.31 -20.05
N LYS A 25 -5.93 -10.43 -20.16
CA LYS A 25 -6.03 -11.34 -21.32
C LYS A 25 -7.35 -12.11 -21.38
N VAL A 26 -8.11 -12.14 -20.30
CA VAL A 26 -9.40 -12.81 -20.21
C VAL A 26 -10.48 -11.77 -19.96
N PRO A 27 -10.89 -11.00 -21.00
CA PRO A 27 -11.90 -9.97 -20.84
C PRO A 27 -13.27 -10.58 -20.53
N ARG A 28 -14.04 -9.86 -19.71
CA ARG A 28 -15.40 -10.22 -19.37
C ARG A 28 -16.36 -9.17 -19.93
N ILE A 29 -17.46 -9.64 -20.51
CA ILE A 29 -18.50 -8.75 -21.05
C ILE A 29 -19.62 -8.49 -20.04
N ASP A 30 -19.67 -9.27 -18.96
CA ASP A 30 -20.71 -9.18 -17.94
C ASP A 30 -20.41 -8.17 -16.83
N THR A 31 -19.20 -7.63 -16.77
CA THR A 31 -18.79 -6.67 -15.76
C THR A 31 -17.56 -5.89 -16.19
N ASP A 32 -17.47 -4.64 -15.71
CA ASP A 32 -16.28 -3.80 -15.84
C ASP A 32 -15.35 -3.93 -14.63
N LEU A 33 -15.78 -4.67 -13.59
CA LEU A 33 -14.98 -4.82 -12.38
C LEU A 33 -13.78 -5.75 -12.63
N VAL A 34 -12.64 -5.37 -12.07
CA VAL A 34 -11.42 -6.19 -12.13
C VAL A 34 -11.57 -7.44 -11.28
N PHE A 35 -12.21 -7.32 -10.13
CA PHE A 35 -12.45 -8.41 -9.19
C PHE A 35 -13.94 -8.50 -8.87
N PRO A 36 -14.74 -9.07 -9.77
CA PRO A 36 -16.17 -9.20 -9.52
C PRO A 36 -16.49 -10.37 -8.59
N SER A 37 -17.63 -10.28 -7.92
CA SER A 37 -18.16 -11.39 -7.14
C SER A 37 -18.64 -12.53 -8.06
N PRO A 38 -18.32 -13.80 -7.75
CA PRO A 38 -18.86 -14.93 -8.50
C PRO A 38 -20.39 -15.04 -8.45
N LYS A 39 -21.00 -14.56 -7.37
CA LYS A 39 -22.46 -14.59 -7.18
C LYS A 39 -23.19 -13.51 -7.94
N ASN A 40 -22.57 -12.32 -8.04
CA ASN A 40 -23.15 -11.19 -8.76
C ASN A 40 -22.01 -10.39 -9.40
N PRO A 41 -21.83 -10.46 -10.74
CA PRO A 41 -20.73 -9.76 -11.43
C PRO A 41 -20.75 -8.24 -11.30
N GLN A 42 -21.87 -7.65 -10.87
CA GLN A 42 -21.96 -6.21 -10.63
C GLN A 42 -21.42 -5.79 -9.27
N ASN A 43 -21.18 -6.74 -8.38
CA ASN A 43 -20.63 -6.48 -7.06
C ASN A 43 -19.15 -6.87 -7.00
N HIS A 44 -18.41 -6.16 -6.17
CA HIS A 44 -17.01 -6.49 -5.89
C HIS A 44 -16.88 -7.81 -5.14
N PHE A 45 -15.76 -8.49 -5.37
CA PHE A 45 -15.41 -9.68 -4.64
C PHE A 45 -15.21 -9.35 -3.15
N ASP A 46 -15.73 -10.20 -2.26
CA ASP A 46 -15.53 -10.05 -0.82
C ASP A 46 -14.27 -10.79 -0.40
N PHE A 47 -13.22 -10.03 -0.06
CA PHE A 47 -11.91 -10.56 0.31
C PHE A 47 -11.80 -10.99 1.78
N ARG A 48 -12.81 -10.71 2.61
CA ARG A 48 -12.69 -10.94 4.06
C ARG A 48 -12.34 -12.39 4.42
N ARG A 49 -13.12 -13.33 3.91
CA ARG A 49 -12.89 -14.75 4.22
C ARG A 49 -11.60 -15.31 3.58
N PRO A 50 -11.34 -15.10 2.28
CA PRO A 50 -10.06 -15.53 1.70
C PRO A 50 -8.86 -14.94 2.40
N PHE A 51 -8.93 -13.69 2.84
CA PHE A 51 -7.84 -13.03 3.56
C PHE A 51 -7.61 -13.70 4.92
N GLN A 52 -8.66 -14.00 5.67
CA GLN A 52 -8.55 -14.70 6.95
C GLN A 52 -7.93 -16.09 6.78
N ILE A 53 -8.32 -16.81 5.74
CA ILE A 53 -7.74 -18.12 5.44
C ILE A 53 -6.26 -18.01 5.12
N ALA A 54 -5.88 -16.99 4.31
CA ALA A 54 -4.49 -16.74 3.95
C ALA A 54 -3.64 -16.42 5.18
N LEU A 55 -4.15 -15.59 6.09
CA LEU A 55 -3.46 -15.25 7.33
C LEU A 55 -3.24 -16.49 8.21
N LYS A 56 -4.26 -17.32 8.33
CA LYS A 56 -4.17 -18.54 9.12
C LYS A 56 -3.14 -19.52 8.52
N THR A 57 -3.17 -19.68 7.20
CA THR A 57 -2.22 -20.54 6.49
C THR A 57 -0.79 -20.03 6.64
N ALA A 58 -0.59 -18.72 6.61
CA ALA A 58 0.71 -18.08 6.78
C ALA A 58 1.15 -17.97 8.25
N GLN A 59 0.29 -18.34 9.19
CA GLN A 59 0.52 -18.22 10.63
C GLN A 59 0.80 -16.77 11.07
N ILE A 60 0.08 -15.84 10.46
CA ILE A 60 0.15 -14.42 10.80
C ILE A 60 -1.03 -14.08 11.70
N GLU A 61 -0.72 -13.52 12.87
CA GLU A 61 -1.71 -13.08 13.85
C GLU A 61 -1.78 -11.55 13.89
N ASP A 62 -2.92 -11.01 14.37
CA ASP A 62 -3.13 -9.57 14.59
C ASP A 62 -2.81 -8.72 13.35
N PHE A 63 -3.24 -9.18 12.19
CA PHE A 63 -3.02 -8.47 10.94
C PHE A 63 -4.36 -8.27 10.21
N ARG A 64 -4.68 -7.03 9.87
CA ARG A 64 -5.92 -6.65 9.19
C ARG A 64 -5.65 -6.26 7.75
N TRP A 65 -6.68 -6.31 6.92
CA TRP A 65 -6.59 -5.90 5.51
C TRP A 65 -5.98 -4.50 5.34
N HIS A 66 -6.41 -3.56 6.18
CA HIS A 66 -5.90 -2.19 6.13
C HIS A 66 -4.40 -2.09 6.46
N ASP A 67 -3.87 -3.04 7.20
CA ASP A 67 -2.45 -3.06 7.54
C ASP A 67 -1.54 -3.28 6.31
N LEU A 68 -2.08 -3.83 5.22
CA LEU A 68 -1.37 -3.89 3.94
C LEU A 68 -0.98 -2.50 3.46
N ARG A 69 -1.86 -1.52 3.67
CA ARG A 69 -1.61 -0.13 3.34
C ARG A 69 -0.48 0.46 4.19
N HIS A 70 -0.46 0.14 5.49
CA HIS A 70 0.63 0.54 6.37
C HIS A 70 1.96 -0.07 5.94
N CYS A 71 1.95 -1.34 5.54
CA CYS A 71 3.13 -2.01 5.00
C CYS A 71 3.64 -1.32 3.74
N ALA A 72 2.75 -0.99 2.81
CA ALA A 72 3.12 -0.28 1.58
C ALA A 72 3.76 1.07 1.90
N ALA A 73 3.15 1.84 2.81
CA ALA A 73 3.70 3.11 3.26
C ALA A 73 5.11 2.94 3.84
N SER A 74 5.27 1.96 4.72
CA SER A 74 6.56 1.68 5.37
C SER A 74 7.65 1.31 4.34
N TYR A 75 7.34 0.42 3.41
CA TYR A 75 8.29 0.02 2.38
C TYR A 75 8.69 1.17 1.45
N LEU A 76 7.72 2.01 1.05
CA LEU A 76 8.00 3.18 0.22
C LEU A 76 8.97 4.13 0.93
N VAL A 77 8.70 4.42 2.20
CA VAL A 77 9.55 5.32 2.99
C VAL A 77 10.94 4.72 3.21
N MET A 78 11.02 3.43 3.55
CA MET A 78 12.30 2.74 3.72
C MET A 78 13.13 2.70 2.42
N ALA A 79 12.45 2.66 1.28
CA ALA A 79 13.10 2.69 -0.04
C ALA A 79 13.59 4.09 -0.43
N GLY A 80 13.34 5.11 0.39
CA GLY A 80 13.82 6.46 0.13
C GLY A 80 12.86 7.31 -0.71
N VAL A 81 11.63 6.88 -0.92
CA VAL A 81 10.62 7.66 -1.63
C VAL A 81 10.22 8.85 -0.75
N ASP A 82 10.16 10.05 -1.34
CA ASP A 82 9.84 11.25 -0.58
C ASP A 82 8.40 11.23 -0.05
N MET A 83 8.16 11.94 1.04
CA MET A 83 6.87 11.92 1.74
C MET A 83 5.71 12.37 0.86
N ARG A 84 5.92 13.35 0.00
CA ARG A 84 4.87 13.85 -0.89
C ARG A 84 4.44 12.78 -1.91
N THR A 85 5.40 12.08 -2.49
CA THR A 85 5.12 11.00 -3.44
C THR A 85 4.42 9.83 -2.74
N VAL A 86 4.85 9.47 -1.54
CA VAL A 86 4.18 8.44 -0.73
C VAL A 86 2.73 8.84 -0.48
N ALA A 87 2.49 10.09 -0.08
CA ALA A 87 1.14 10.60 0.16
C ALA A 87 0.27 10.50 -1.10
N GLU A 88 0.81 10.84 -2.26
CA GLU A 88 0.09 10.74 -3.54
C GLU A 88 -0.28 9.29 -3.87
N ILE A 89 0.67 8.37 -3.75
CA ILE A 89 0.43 6.95 -4.04
C ILE A 89 -0.68 6.40 -3.14
N LEU A 90 -0.65 6.74 -1.85
CA LEU A 90 -1.60 6.24 -0.88
C LEU A 90 -2.90 7.04 -0.84
N GLY A 91 -2.95 8.20 -1.50
CA GLY A 91 -4.14 9.05 -1.50
C GLY A 91 -4.38 9.74 -0.16
N HIS A 92 -3.31 10.08 0.56
CA HIS A 92 -3.41 10.86 1.79
C HIS A 92 -3.83 12.30 1.46
N LYS A 93 -4.85 12.84 2.12
CA LYS A 93 -5.29 14.22 1.94
C LYS A 93 -4.28 15.23 2.44
N THR A 94 -3.55 14.88 3.49
CA THR A 94 -2.56 15.76 4.11
C THR A 94 -1.24 15.02 4.25
N ILE A 95 -0.14 15.78 4.22
CA ILE A 95 1.20 15.22 4.41
C ILE A 95 1.37 14.67 5.84
N GLN A 96 0.62 15.19 6.81
CA GLN A 96 0.68 14.71 8.18
C GLN A 96 0.31 13.24 8.30
N MET A 97 -0.61 12.76 7.47
CA MET A 97 -0.98 11.33 7.46
C MET A 97 0.18 10.43 7.06
N THR A 98 1.10 10.95 6.24
CA THR A 98 2.28 10.21 5.80
C THR A 98 3.44 10.36 6.78
N GLN A 99 3.54 11.47 7.48
CA GLN A 99 4.67 11.78 8.37
C GLN A 99 4.84 10.81 9.51
N ARG A 100 3.80 10.07 9.87
CA ARG A 100 3.91 8.99 10.87
C ARG A 100 4.93 7.91 10.48
N TYR A 101 5.28 7.83 9.20
CA TYR A 101 6.26 6.87 8.67
C TYR A 101 7.65 7.49 8.46
N ALA A 102 7.80 8.80 8.69
CA ALA A 102 9.04 9.52 8.37
C ALA A 102 10.27 8.95 9.07
N HIS A 103 10.10 8.43 10.29
CA HIS A 103 11.20 7.83 11.06
C HIS A 103 11.82 6.61 10.38
N LEU A 104 11.15 6.02 9.38
CA LEU A 104 11.64 4.87 8.63
C LEU A 104 12.51 5.28 7.43
N SER A 105 12.59 6.58 7.10
CA SER A 105 13.37 7.03 5.96
C SER A 105 14.87 6.89 6.21
N PRO A 106 15.66 6.52 5.18
CA PRO A 106 17.12 6.47 5.31
C PRO A 106 17.73 7.81 5.72
N GLU A 107 17.18 8.92 5.22
CA GLU A 107 17.61 10.27 5.59
C GLU A 107 17.41 10.57 7.06
N HIS A 108 16.26 10.17 7.61
CA HIS A 108 15.96 10.35 9.03
C HIS A 108 16.99 9.63 9.90
N LEU A 109 17.32 8.39 9.58
CA LEU A 109 18.32 7.61 10.30
C LEU A 109 19.71 8.23 10.17
N LYS A 110 20.08 8.67 8.99
CA LYS A 110 21.35 9.35 8.73
C LYS A 110 21.46 10.64 9.52
N ASP A 111 20.41 11.45 9.54
CA ASP A 111 20.37 12.70 10.30
C ASP A 111 20.48 12.45 11.79
N ALA A 112 19.82 11.42 12.31
CA ALA A 112 19.91 11.05 13.71
C ALA A 112 21.33 10.67 14.11
N VAL A 113 22.01 9.88 13.29
CA VAL A 113 23.40 9.48 13.52
C VAL A 113 24.33 10.71 13.46
N ALA A 114 24.10 11.60 12.50
CA ALA A 114 24.87 12.83 12.38
C ALA A 114 24.70 13.72 13.60
N LYS A 115 23.49 13.85 14.13
CA LYS A 115 23.20 14.59 15.36
C LYS A 115 23.92 13.98 16.56
N MET A 116 23.92 12.67 16.66
CA MET A 116 24.66 11.95 17.71
C MET A 116 26.15 12.26 17.61
N ASN A 117 26.73 12.15 16.42
CA ASN A 117 28.14 12.41 16.20
C ASN A 117 28.51 13.84 16.59
N HIS A 118 27.69 14.81 16.20
CA HIS A 118 27.89 16.22 16.55
C HIS A 118 27.86 16.44 18.07
N LYS A 119 26.94 15.76 18.76
CA LYS A 119 26.81 15.87 20.21
C LYS A 119 28.04 15.33 20.94
N ILE A 120 28.65 14.29 20.44
CA ILE A 120 29.80 13.63 21.06
C ILE A 120 31.12 14.29 20.71
N PHE A 121 31.29 14.62 19.42
CA PHE A 121 32.59 15.06 18.89
C PHE A 121 32.66 16.54 18.47
N GLY A 122 31.52 17.21 18.45
CA GLY A 122 31.46 18.62 18.10
C GLY A 122 31.25 18.95 16.67
#